data_75cc623b978cda6d4cd43b79673d42c0
#
_entry.id   75cc623b978cda6d4cd43b79673d42c0
#
_cell.length_a   1.000
_cell.length_b   1.000
_cell.length_c   1.000
_cell.angle_alpha   90.00
_cell.angle_beta   90.00
_cell.angle_gamma   90.00
#
_symmetry.space_group_name_H-M   'P 1'
#
loop_
_entity.id
_entity.type
_entity.pdbx_description
1 polymer ?
#
loop_
_entity_poly.entity_id
_entity_poly.type
_entity_poly.pdbx_seq_one_letter_code
_entity_poly.pdbx_strand_id
1 'polypeptide(L)'
;MSSSIRFTARLGTLATAIGLGFSLLAGSLVAPTAAHAEGEIRIAEQFGIVYLLLNVVRDQQLIEKYGKQEGIDIKVDWTQLSGGAAVNDALLSGSIDIAGAGVGPLLTIWDRTRGRQNVKAVASLGNFPYYLVSNNPKVKTIADFTEKDRIAVPAVGVSVQSRFLQYAAAKQWGDQAFNRLDKYTIAVPHPDATAALIAGGTELTGHFSNPPFQDQALENPNVHVVLNTYDLLGPNSPTVLFATEKFRNDNPKTYKAFTEALAEAAEFAQNDKGAAADTYIRVTKAKIDRAALLKIIDNPQFEFSVTPKNTYPLAEFLYRVGAIKNKPESWKDYFFQDAKPLQGS
;
A
#
# COMPACT_ATOMS: atom_id res chain seq x y z
N MET A 1 69.63 -29.63 14.40
CA MET A 1 69.57 -30.85 15.20
C MET A 1 68.21 -31.45 14.88
N SER A 2 68.12 -32.35 13.87
CA SER A 2 68.22 -33.81 13.90
C SER A 2 67.21 -34.39 14.88
N SER A 3 66.16 -35.07 14.41
CA SER A 3 66.22 -36.51 14.19
C SER A 3 64.95 -37.03 13.52
N SER A 4 65.17 -37.75 12.45
CA SER A 4 64.25 -38.62 11.74
C SER A 4 64.10 -39.96 12.48
N ILE A 5 62.91 -40.59 12.45
CA ILE A 5 62.86 -42.06 12.53
C ILE A 5 61.73 -42.54 11.58
N ARG A 6 62.15 -43.38 10.62
CA ARG A 6 61.37 -44.26 9.74
C ARG A 6 61.16 -45.61 10.47
N PHE A 7 60.00 -46.26 10.23
CA PHE A 7 59.95 -47.74 10.15
C PHE A 7 58.69 -48.22 9.40
N THR A 8 58.85 -48.71 8.30
CA THR A 8 58.71 -49.94 7.54
C THR A 8 57.40 -50.75 7.69
N ALA A 9 56.98 -51.11 6.47
CA ALA A 9 55.84 -51.90 6.05
C ALA A 9 55.76 -53.34 6.60
N ARG A 10 54.55 -53.91 6.58
CA ARG A 10 54.36 -55.31 6.23
C ARG A 10 53.05 -55.56 5.47
N LEU A 11 53.11 -56.20 4.37
CA LEU A 11 52.05 -56.82 3.55
C LEU A 11 51.33 -57.94 4.32
N GLY A 12 50.07 -58.12 3.99
CA GLY A 12 49.27 -59.27 4.40
C GLY A 12 47.94 -59.38 3.66
N THR A 13 47.91 -59.99 2.52
CA THR A 13 46.93 -60.88 1.85
C THR A 13 45.43 -60.71 1.96
N LEU A 14 44.84 -60.62 0.77
CA LEU A 14 43.53 -61.08 0.24
C LEU A 14 42.48 -61.69 1.22
N ALA A 15 41.28 -61.18 1.09
CA ALA A 15 40.05 -61.93 1.09
C ALA A 15 38.97 -61.22 0.28
N THR A 16 38.51 -61.87 -0.76
CA THR A 16 37.41 -61.56 -1.64
C THR A 16 36.11 -61.73 -0.91
N ALA A 17 35.24 -60.70 -0.90
CA ALA A 17 33.84 -60.87 -0.55
C ALA A 17 32.97 -60.03 -1.48
N ILE A 18 32.13 -60.72 -2.16
CA ILE A 18 31.00 -60.34 -3.00
C ILE A 18 30.01 -59.54 -2.14
N GLY A 19 29.51 -58.48 -2.64
CA GLY A 19 28.37 -57.92 -1.92
C GLY A 19 27.71 -56.73 -2.54
N LEU A 20 26.62 -56.95 -3.06
CA LEU A 20 25.39 -56.12 -3.17
C LEU A 20 25.56 -54.61 -3.24
N GLY A 21 25.30 -54.11 -4.43
CA GLY A 21 25.01 -52.69 -4.66
C GLY A 21 23.75 -52.23 -3.92
N PHE A 22 23.95 -51.34 -3.01
CA PHE A 22 22.87 -50.49 -2.46
C PHE A 22 22.90 -49.14 -3.20
N SER A 23 22.07 -49.05 -4.26
CA SER A 23 21.79 -47.78 -4.91
C SER A 23 20.99 -46.95 -3.94
N LEU A 24 21.63 -46.02 -3.23
CA LEU A 24 20.98 -44.93 -2.52
C LEU A 24 20.38 -44.00 -3.58
N LEU A 25 19.10 -44.22 -3.92
CA LEU A 25 18.24 -43.19 -4.47
C LEU A 25 18.14 -42.08 -3.41
N ALA A 26 18.98 -41.04 -3.55
CA ALA A 26 18.76 -39.78 -2.89
C ALA A 26 17.48 -39.16 -3.49
N GLY A 27 16.33 -39.57 -2.98
CA GLY A 27 15.06 -38.88 -3.19
C GLY A 27 15.23 -37.50 -2.62
N SER A 28 15.37 -36.48 -3.46
CA SER A 28 15.23 -35.10 -3.09
C SER A 28 13.83 -34.92 -2.51
N LEU A 29 13.72 -34.94 -1.17
CA LEU A 29 12.56 -34.44 -0.47
C LEU A 29 12.47 -32.95 -0.81
N VAL A 30 11.79 -32.64 -1.91
CA VAL A 30 11.22 -31.31 -2.11
C VAL A 30 10.24 -31.15 -0.97
N ALA A 31 10.66 -30.47 0.11
CA ALA A 31 9.75 -30.04 1.15
C ALA A 31 8.63 -29.27 0.44
N PRO A 32 7.36 -29.62 0.59
CA PRO A 32 6.29 -28.81 0.09
C PRO A 32 6.47 -27.45 0.73
N THR A 33 6.71 -26.41 -0.06
CA THR A 33 6.48 -25.05 0.37
C THR A 33 5.07 -25.06 0.94
N ALA A 34 4.94 -24.74 2.24
CA ALA A 34 3.64 -24.68 2.88
C ALA A 34 2.75 -23.80 2.00
N ALA A 35 1.89 -24.42 1.21
CA ALA A 35 0.78 -23.73 0.59
C ALA A 35 0.01 -23.19 1.79
N HIS A 36 -0.11 -21.85 1.89
CA HIS A 36 -1.04 -21.26 2.84
C HIS A 36 -2.36 -21.96 2.62
N ALA A 37 -2.85 -22.65 3.67
CA ALA A 37 -4.15 -23.28 3.59
C ALA A 37 -5.18 -22.18 3.34
N GLU A 38 -6.10 -22.40 2.40
CA GLU A 38 -7.24 -21.50 2.22
C GLU A 38 -7.94 -21.31 3.57
N GLY A 39 -8.27 -20.06 3.94
CA GLY A 39 -8.80 -19.75 5.27
C GLY A 39 -7.88 -18.90 6.15
N GLU A 40 -6.81 -18.34 5.60
CA GLU A 40 -6.00 -17.30 6.24
C GLU A 40 -5.79 -16.12 5.29
N ILE A 41 -5.91 -14.90 5.82
CA ILE A 41 -5.66 -13.67 5.09
C ILE A 41 -4.98 -12.63 5.99
N ARG A 42 -3.86 -12.08 5.54
CA ARG A 42 -3.06 -11.07 6.23
C ARG A 42 -3.15 -9.77 5.48
N ILE A 43 -3.70 -8.75 6.12
CA ILE A 43 -4.04 -7.47 5.49
C ILE A 43 -3.20 -6.37 6.11
N ALA A 44 -2.53 -5.57 5.27
CA ALA A 44 -1.87 -4.35 5.71
C ALA A 44 -2.66 -3.12 5.31
N GLU A 45 -2.79 -2.19 6.25
CA GLU A 45 -3.34 -0.85 6.06
C GLU A 45 -2.32 0.21 6.50
N GLN A 46 -2.56 1.48 6.14
CA GLN A 46 -1.80 2.61 6.64
C GLN A 46 -2.70 3.53 7.49
N PHE A 47 -2.30 4.78 7.68
CA PHE A 47 -3.05 5.76 8.48
C PHE A 47 -4.05 6.54 7.63
N GLY A 48 -5.23 6.83 8.18
CA GLY A 48 -6.22 7.75 7.61
C GLY A 48 -7.60 7.13 7.40
N ILE A 49 -8.60 8.02 7.33
CA ILE A 49 -10.01 7.64 7.09
C ILE A 49 -10.21 6.99 5.70
N VAL A 50 -9.26 7.14 4.81
CA VAL A 50 -9.23 6.50 3.50
C VAL A 50 -9.18 4.97 3.57
N TYR A 51 -8.89 4.40 4.75
CA TYR A 51 -8.96 2.97 5.07
C TYR A 51 -10.24 2.57 5.79
N LEU A 52 -11.25 3.46 5.86
CA LEU A 52 -12.50 3.22 6.58
C LEU A 52 -13.16 1.89 6.18
N LEU A 53 -13.14 1.52 4.90
CA LEU A 53 -13.73 0.28 4.43
C LEU A 53 -13.09 -0.95 5.12
N LEU A 54 -11.76 -0.94 5.29
CA LEU A 54 -11.07 -2.00 6.03
C LEU A 54 -11.42 -1.97 7.53
N ASN A 55 -11.61 -0.77 8.11
CA ASN A 55 -12.02 -0.67 9.51
C ASN A 55 -13.44 -1.23 9.72
N VAL A 56 -14.37 -1.01 8.78
CA VAL A 56 -15.72 -1.61 8.79
C VAL A 56 -15.63 -3.13 8.64
N VAL A 57 -14.87 -3.60 7.66
CA VAL A 57 -14.63 -5.04 7.44
C VAL A 57 -14.14 -5.72 8.72
N ARG A 58 -13.17 -5.11 9.41
CA ARG A 58 -12.58 -5.61 10.64
C ARG A 58 -13.56 -5.58 11.81
N ASP A 59 -14.24 -4.46 12.01
CA ASP A 59 -15.16 -4.24 13.13
C ASP A 59 -16.37 -5.18 13.09
N GLN A 60 -16.91 -5.39 11.89
CA GLN A 60 -18.08 -6.24 11.67
C GLN A 60 -17.75 -7.70 11.31
N GLN A 61 -16.44 -8.05 11.30
CA GLN A 61 -15.97 -9.41 10.94
C GLN A 61 -16.54 -9.90 9.60
N LEU A 62 -16.57 -9.02 8.59
CA LEU A 62 -17.25 -9.31 7.33
C LEU A 62 -16.54 -10.41 6.52
N ILE A 63 -15.20 -10.50 6.58
CA ILE A 63 -14.46 -11.58 5.90
C ILE A 63 -14.82 -12.93 6.51
N GLU A 64 -14.87 -13.02 7.84
CA GLU A 64 -15.25 -14.23 8.56
C GLU A 64 -16.71 -14.62 8.26
N LYS A 65 -17.61 -13.62 8.19
CA LYS A 65 -19.02 -13.80 7.80
C LYS A 65 -19.13 -14.42 6.41
N TYR A 66 -18.47 -13.85 5.42
CA TYR A 66 -18.51 -14.34 4.04
C TYR A 66 -17.73 -15.66 3.87
N GLY A 67 -16.66 -15.88 4.64
CA GLY A 67 -15.96 -17.16 4.69
C GLY A 67 -16.88 -18.31 5.09
N LYS A 68 -17.70 -18.10 6.11
CA LYS A 68 -18.70 -19.11 6.52
C LYS A 68 -19.73 -19.41 5.43
N GLN A 69 -20.11 -18.41 4.62
CA GLN A 69 -21.00 -18.62 3.47
C GLN A 69 -20.33 -19.44 2.35
N GLU A 70 -19.01 -19.31 2.19
CA GLU A 70 -18.20 -20.13 1.29
C GLU A 70 -17.82 -21.51 1.88
N GLY A 71 -18.26 -21.80 3.12
CA GLY A 71 -18.01 -23.06 3.81
C GLY A 71 -16.59 -23.21 4.36
N ILE A 72 -15.93 -22.10 4.67
CA ILE A 72 -14.59 -22.06 5.29
C ILE A 72 -14.56 -21.09 6.47
N ASP A 73 -13.75 -21.42 7.48
CA ASP A 73 -13.39 -20.48 8.53
C ASP A 73 -12.15 -19.67 8.06
N ILE A 74 -12.24 -18.35 8.17
CA ILE A 74 -11.14 -17.47 7.75
C ILE A 74 -10.57 -16.78 8.98
N LYS A 75 -9.25 -16.96 9.20
CA LYS A 75 -8.47 -16.18 10.15
C LYS A 75 -7.95 -14.92 9.48
N VAL A 76 -8.21 -13.76 10.06
CA VAL A 76 -7.79 -12.48 9.53
C VAL A 76 -6.74 -11.83 10.44
N ASP A 77 -5.55 -11.58 9.91
CA ASP A 77 -4.49 -10.87 10.61
C ASP A 77 -4.32 -9.45 10.03
N TRP A 78 -4.28 -8.46 10.92
CA TRP A 78 -4.21 -7.04 10.56
C TRP A 78 -2.86 -6.45 10.95
N THR A 79 -2.23 -5.72 10.03
CA THR A 79 -0.97 -5.02 10.25
C THR A 79 -1.07 -3.58 9.79
N GLN A 80 -0.61 -2.63 10.62
CA GLN A 80 -0.49 -1.23 10.23
C GLN A 80 0.95 -0.90 9.86
N LEU A 81 1.17 -0.36 8.66
CA LEU A 81 2.47 0.03 8.14
C LEU A 81 2.49 1.53 7.83
N SER A 82 3.65 2.17 7.96
CA SER A 82 3.75 3.63 7.89
C SER A 82 3.82 4.21 6.47
N GLY A 83 4.06 3.38 5.45
CA GLY A 83 4.19 3.89 4.08
C GLY A 83 4.20 2.80 3.01
N GLY A 84 3.88 3.18 1.78
CA GLY A 84 3.68 2.26 0.67
C GLY A 84 4.92 1.47 0.25
N ALA A 85 6.14 1.92 0.57
CA ALA A 85 7.36 1.15 0.34
C ALA A 85 7.39 -0.08 1.26
N ALA A 86 7.16 0.10 2.57
CA ALA A 86 7.10 -0.99 3.53
C ALA A 86 5.97 -1.99 3.22
N VAL A 87 4.81 -1.48 2.74
CA VAL A 87 3.71 -2.33 2.28
C VAL A 87 4.11 -3.19 1.09
N ASN A 88 4.81 -2.61 0.10
CA ASN A 88 5.30 -3.36 -1.06
C ASN A 88 6.31 -4.44 -0.65
N ASP A 89 7.24 -4.13 0.24
CA ASP A 89 8.24 -5.09 0.74
C ASP A 89 7.57 -6.24 1.50
N ALA A 90 6.57 -5.95 2.34
CA ALA A 90 5.79 -6.94 3.06
C ALA A 90 5.00 -7.89 2.12
N LEU A 91 4.42 -7.34 1.04
CA LEU A 91 3.72 -8.15 0.04
C LEU A 91 4.70 -9.04 -0.74
N LEU A 92 5.85 -8.50 -1.16
CA LEU A 92 6.86 -9.25 -1.92
C LEU A 92 7.51 -10.35 -1.09
N SER A 93 7.70 -10.14 0.21
CA SER A 93 8.22 -11.16 1.13
C SER A 93 7.19 -12.22 1.51
N GLY A 94 5.91 -12.02 1.16
CA GLY A 94 4.82 -12.89 1.57
C GLY A 94 4.43 -12.76 3.05
N SER A 95 4.80 -11.64 3.70
CA SER A 95 4.38 -11.36 5.08
C SER A 95 2.93 -10.89 5.17
N ILE A 96 2.38 -10.37 4.07
CA ILE A 96 0.97 -10.01 3.91
C ILE A 96 0.44 -10.55 2.58
N ASP A 97 -0.88 -10.67 2.49
CA ASP A 97 -1.59 -11.16 1.30
C ASP A 97 -2.33 -10.03 0.57
N ILE A 98 -2.87 -9.09 1.32
CA ILE A 98 -3.54 -7.88 0.82
C ILE A 98 -2.78 -6.65 1.31
N ALA A 99 -2.40 -5.84 0.37
CA ALA A 99 -1.67 -4.60 0.58
C ALA A 99 -2.59 -3.39 0.41
N GLY A 100 -2.79 -2.60 1.46
CA GLY A 100 -3.48 -1.32 1.41
C GLY A 100 -2.49 -0.17 1.24
N ALA A 101 -2.44 0.43 0.06
CA ALA A 101 -1.57 1.58 -0.20
C ALA A 101 -2.10 2.48 -1.31
N GLY A 102 -1.36 3.53 -1.63
CA GLY A 102 -1.71 4.42 -2.73
C GLY A 102 -1.47 3.81 -4.11
N VAL A 103 -2.06 4.42 -5.14
CA VAL A 103 -1.86 4.03 -6.56
C VAL A 103 -0.37 4.12 -6.97
N GLY A 104 0.42 5.04 -6.39
CA GLY A 104 1.86 5.12 -6.66
C GLY A 104 2.63 3.85 -6.30
N PRO A 105 2.55 3.33 -5.06
CA PRO A 105 3.09 2.03 -4.68
C PRO A 105 2.57 0.87 -5.55
N LEU A 106 1.26 0.83 -5.84
CA LEU A 106 0.69 -0.18 -6.74
C LEU A 106 1.38 -0.18 -8.11
N LEU A 107 1.47 0.97 -8.77
CA LEU A 107 2.06 1.05 -10.11
C LEU A 107 3.55 0.66 -10.10
N THR A 108 4.27 1.00 -9.04
CA THR A 108 5.66 0.62 -8.86
C THR A 108 5.83 -0.90 -8.73
N ILE A 109 5.00 -1.56 -7.90
CA ILE A 109 5.09 -3.00 -7.69
C ILE A 109 4.50 -3.79 -8.87
N TRP A 110 3.44 -3.32 -9.50
CA TRP A 110 2.89 -3.89 -10.73
C TRP A 110 3.95 -3.95 -11.83
N ASP A 111 4.65 -2.85 -12.08
CA ASP A 111 5.70 -2.78 -13.09
C ASP A 111 6.84 -3.79 -12.81
N ARG A 112 7.28 -3.89 -11.55
CA ARG A 112 8.39 -4.77 -11.13
C ARG A 112 8.05 -6.25 -11.13
N THR A 113 6.77 -6.61 -10.99
CA THR A 113 6.34 -8.00 -10.78
C THR A 113 5.72 -8.65 -12.02
N ARG A 114 5.66 -7.93 -13.15
CA ARG A 114 5.15 -8.48 -14.42
C ARG A 114 5.90 -9.75 -14.84
N GLY A 115 5.12 -10.79 -15.20
CA GLY A 115 5.66 -12.10 -15.58
C GLY A 115 6.25 -12.90 -14.41
N ARG A 116 6.04 -12.48 -13.18
CA ARG A 116 6.47 -13.17 -11.96
C ARG A 116 5.30 -13.28 -10.97
N GLN A 117 5.25 -12.41 -9.96
CA GLN A 117 4.18 -12.40 -8.96
C GLN A 117 2.89 -11.72 -9.48
N ASN A 118 2.97 -10.96 -10.58
CA ASN A 118 1.85 -10.29 -11.25
C ASN A 118 0.91 -9.57 -10.27
N VAL A 119 1.49 -8.68 -9.45
CA VAL A 119 0.71 -7.90 -8.48
C VAL A 119 -0.24 -6.98 -9.23
N LYS A 120 -1.51 -7.01 -8.83
CA LYS A 120 -2.56 -6.14 -9.35
C LYS A 120 -3.50 -5.68 -8.23
N ALA A 121 -4.16 -4.56 -8.47
CA ALA A 121 -5.18 -4.08 -7.56
C ALA A 121 -6.41 -4.99 -7.56
N VAL A 122 -7.00 -5.12 -6.37
CA VAL A 122 -8.26 -5.82 -6.10
C VAL A 122 -9.42 -4.84 -6.17
N ALA A 123 -9.27 -3.68 -5.50
CA ALA A 123 -10.31 -2.66 -5.38
C ALA A 123 -9.72 -1.29 -5.06
N SER A 124 -10.51 -0.23 -5.30
CA SER A 124 -10.32 1.08 -4.68
C SER A 124 -10.86 1.08 -3.24
N LEU A 125 -10.47 2.08 -2.45
CA LEU A 125 -11.09 2.39 -1.16
C LEU A 125 -11.94 3.66 -1.20
N GLY A 126 -12.03 4.30 -2.36
CA GLY A 126 -12.83 5.50 -2.57
C GLY A 126 -12.09 6.63 -3.28
N ASN A 127 -12.78 7.76 -3.40
CA ASN A 127 -12.27 8.96 -4.03
C ASN A 127 -12.15 10.06 -2.99
N PHE A 128 -10.95 10.63 -2.84
CA PHE A 128 -10.66 11.61 -1.80
C PHE A 128 -9.68 12.66 -2.31
N PRO A 129 -9.90 13.96 -2.06
CA PRO A 129 -8.89 14.97 -2.30
C PRO A 129 -7.77 14.84 -1.26
N TYR A 130 -6.51 14.84 -1.70
CA TYR A 130 -5.35 14.93 -0.84
C TYR A 130 -4.76 16.32 -0.94
N TYR A 131 -4.31 16.87 0.20
CA TYR A 131 -3.76 18.21 0.25
C TYR A 131 -2.27 18.20 0.60
N LEU A 132 -1.52 19.00 -0.14
CA LEU A 132 -0.25 19.50 0.36
C LEU A 132 -0.56 20.74 1.18
N VAL A 133 -0.30 20.67 2.47
CA VAL A 133 -0.49 21.78 3.40
C VAL A 133 0.85 22.31 3.90
N SER A 134 0.90 23.61 4.26
CA SER A 134 2.11 24.25 4.78
C SER A 134 1.80 25.20 5.91
N ASN A 135 2.72 25.26 6.90
CA ASN A 135 2.73 26.29 7.96
C ASN A 135 3.69 27.44 7.65
N ASN A 136 4.41 27.39 6.53
CA ASN A 136 5.30 28.48 6.09
C ASN A 136 4.47 29.53 5.32
N PRO A 137 4.25 30.75 5.86
CA PRO A 137 3.41 31.76 5.22
C PRO A 137 3.94 32.27 3.88
N LYS A 138 5.20 31.97 3.56
CA LYS A 138 5.83 32.34 2.27
C LYS A 138 5.56 31.33 1.17
N VAL A 139 5.16 30.11 1.51
CA VAL A 139 4.87 29.04 0.54
C VAL A 139 3.38 29.11 0.18
N LYS A 140 3.08 29.62 -1.00
CA LYS A 140 1.72 29.71 -1.56
C LYS A 140 1.46 28.69 -2.66
N THR A 141 2.52 28.30 -3.34
CA THR A 141 2.52 27.31 -4.42
C THR A 141 3.68 26.34 -4.25
N ILE A 142 3.71 25.27 -5.01
CA ILE A 142 4.83 24.32 -5.00
C ILE A 142 6.16 24.94 -5.46
N ALA A 143 6.12 26.09 -6.14
CA ALA A 143 7.30 26.77 -6.60
C ALA A 143 8.03 27.55 -5.48
N ASP A 144 7.36 27.82 -4.38
CA ASP A 144 7.89 28.63 -3.28
C ASP A 144 8.71 27.82 -2.27
N PHE A 145 8.68 26.48 -2.35
CA PHE A 145 9.52 25.63 -1.51
C PHE A 145 11.00 25.82 -1.82
N THR A 146 11.79 25.93 -0.78
CA THR A 146 13.23 26.19 -0.82
C THR A 146 14.02 25.11 -0.08
N GLU A 147 15.35 25.21 -0.04
CA GLU A 147 16.21 24.29 0.72
C GLU A 147 16.03 24.36 2.23
N LYS A 148 15.33 25.38 2.73
CA LYS A 148 14.97 25.54 4.15
C LYS A 148 13.70 24.79 4.54
N ASP A 149 12.99 24.25 3.56
CA ASP A 149 11.70 23.59 3.75
C ASP A 149 11.86 22.07 3.67
N ARG A 150 11.07 21.33 4.45
CA ARG A 150 10.91 19.90 4.30
C ARG A 150 9.43 19.56 4.17
N ILE A 151 9.13 18.71 3.21
CA ILE A 151 7.79 18.22 2.90
C ILE A 151 7.69 16.77 3.36
N ALA A 152 6.88 16.53 4.39
CA ALA A 152 6.62 15.16 4.84
C ALA A 152 5.74 14.42 3.83
N VAL A 153 6.14 13.19 3.53
CA VAL A 153 5.39 12.20 2.73
C VAL A 153 5.54 10.81 3.38
N PRO A 154 4.60 9.86 3.21
CA PRO A 154 4.72 8.53 3.83
C PRO A 154 5.90 7.69 3.31
N ALA A 155 6.29 7.89 2.05
CA ALA A 155 7.46 7.25 1.44
C ALA A 155 7.96 8.12 0.29
N VAL A 156 9.21 8.55 0.37
CA VAL A 156 9.87 9.40 -0.65
C VAL A 156 9.90 8.66 -1.99
N GLY A 157 9.46 9.33 -3.06
CA GLY A 157 9.51 8.82 -4.42
C GLY A 157 8.58 7.63 -4.74
N VAL A 158 7.85 7.09 -3.75
CA VAL A 158 6.99 5.90 -3.94
C VAL A 158 5.55 6.16 -3.54
N SER A 159 5.28 6.82 -2.40
CA SER A 159 3.92 7.11 -1.95
C SER A 159 3.14 7.86 -3.02
N VAL A 160 1.80 7.71 -3.02
CA VAL A 160 0.95 8.45 -3.97
C VAL A 160 1.11 9.95 -3.81
N GLN A 161 1.36 10.44 -2.59
CA GLN A 161 1.67 11.84 -2.30
C GLN A 161 2.95 12.30 -3.00
N SER A 162 4.03 11.51 -2.93
CA SER A 162 5.26 11.80 -3.70
C SER A 162 4.97 11.82 -5.20
N ARG A 163 4.17 10.90 -5.71
CA ARG A 163 3.82 10.83 -7.13
C ARG A 163 2.93 11.99 -7.58
N PHE A 164 2.00 12.44 -6.74
CA PHE A 164 1.22 13.64 -7.01
C PHE A 164 2.09 14.90 -6.98
N LEU A 165 3.05 15.00 -6.07
CA LEU A 165 4.00 16.11 -6.05
C LEU A 165 4.85 16.13 -7.32
N GLN A 166 5.34 14.98 -7.77
CA GLN A 166 6.07 14.82 -9.03
C GLN A 166 5.20 15.18 -10.24
N TYR A 167 3.94 14.75 -10.25
CA TYR A 167 3.00 15.11 -11.32
C TYR A 167 2.74 16.62 -11.37
N ALA A 168 2.56 17.27 -10.21
CA ALA A 168 2.42 18.72 -10.11
C ALA A 168 3.69 19.44 -10.59
N ALA A 169 4.88 18.95 -10.22
CA ALA A 169 6.15 19.49 -10.66
C ALA A 169 6.31 19.39 -12.19
N ALA A 170 5.95 18.26 -12.78
CA ALA A 170 5.97 18.08 -14.23
C ALA A 170 5.00 19.02 -14.95
N LYS A 171 3.81 19.25 -14.40
CA LYS A 171 2.87 20.25 -14.95
C LYS A 171 3.41 21.68 -14.88
N GLN A 172 4.11 22.01 -13.80
CA GLN A 172 4.65 23.35 -13.58
C GLN A 172 5.92 23.63 -14.41
N TRP A 173 6.82 22.64 -14.54
CA TRP A 173 8.17 22.85 -15.09
C TRP A 173 8.54 21.90 -16.23
N GLY A 174 7.62 21.06 -16.68
CA GLY A 174 7.84 20.02 -17.70
C GLY A 174 8.34 18.69 -17.12
N ASP A 175 8.19 17.64 -17.91
CA ASP A 175 8.49 16.25 -17.50
C ASP A 175 9.95 16.06 -17.09
N GLN A 176 10.90 16.80 -17.64
CA GLN A 176 12.32 16.72 -17.28
C GLN A 176 12.61 17.20 -15.86
N ALA A 177 11.70 17.97 -15.27
CA ALA A 177 11.82 18.52 -13.93
C ALA A 177 10.85 17.87 -12.93
N PHE A 178 10.25 16.71 -13.26
CA PHE A 178 9.23 16.07 -12.44
C PHE A 178 9.69 15.79 -11.00
N ASN A 179 10.96 15.46 -10.80
CA ASN A 179 11.55 15.14 -9.50
C ASN A 179 12.21 16.33 -8.79
N ARG A 180 12.00 17.57 -9.31
CA ARG A 180 12.65 18.78 -8.78
C ARG A 180 12.45 19.00 -7.30
N LEU A 181 11.29 18.61 -6.76
CA LEU A 181 10.95 18.79 -5.35
C LEU A 181 11.32 17.58 -4.47
N ASP A 182 11.74 16.45 -5.03
CA ASP A 182 12.06 15.24 -4.26
C ASP A 182 13.14 15.49 -3.19
N LYS A 183 14.11 16.36 -3.49
CA LYS A 183 15.18 16.76 -2.56
C LYS A 183 14.68 17.46 -1.29
N TYR A 184 13.47 17.98 -1.29
CA TYR A 184 12.83 18.61 -0.13
C TYR A 184 11.91 17.63 0.62
N THR A 185 11.67 16.43 0.10
CA THR A 185 10.78 15.46 0.74
C THR A 185 11.50 14.62 1.79
N ILE A 186 10.79 14.32 2.87
CA ILE A 186 11.24 13.40 3.93
C ILE A 186 10.14 12.38 4.25
N ALA A 187 10.55 11.15 4.60
CA ALA A 187 9.62 10.11 4.98
C ALA A 187 9.19 10.26 6.45
N VAL A 188 7.93 10.62 6.67
CA VAL A 188 7.34 10.76 8.02
C VAL A 188 5.91 10.23 7.98
N PRO A 189 5.50 9.37 8.93
CA PRO A 189 4.10 8.93 9.06
C PRO A 189 3.14 10.10 9.24
N HIS A 190 1.93 9.98 8.71
CA HIS A 190 0.94 11.07 8.75
C HIS A 190 0.65 11.62 10.15
N PRO A 191 0.45 10.81 11.21
CA PRO A 191 0.22 11.34 12.55
C PRO A 191 1.36 12.22 13.05
N ASP A 192 2.61 11.77 12.87
CA ASP A 192 3.81 12.46 13.32
C ASP A 192 4.05 13.74 12.52
N ALA A 193 3.87 13.66 11.18
CA ALA A 193 3.98 14.81 10.29
C ALA A 193 2.96 15.91 10.64
N THR A 194 1.71 15.52 10.92
CA THR A 194 0.66 16.46 11.32
C THR A 194 0.98 17.13 12.65
N ALA A 195 1.41 16.34 13.65
CA ALA A 195 1.78 16.88 14.95
C ALA A 195 2.97 17.87 14.85
N ALA A 196 4.00 17.52 14.09
CA ALA A 196 5.17 18.37 13.87
C ALA A 196 4.81 19.66 13.10
N LEU A 197 3.95 19.57 12.07
CA LEU A 197 3.51 20.72 11.30
C LEU A 197 2.70 21.70 12.16
N ILE A 198 1.79 21.19 13.00
CA ILE A 198 0.97 22.01 13.92
C ILE A 198 1.82 22.66 15.00
N ALA A 199 2.78 21.92 15.58
CA ALA A 199 3.68 22.44 16.60
C ALA A 199 4.58 23.56 16.04
N GLY A 200 4.98 23.48 14.79
CA GLY A 200 5.88 24.44 14.15
C GLY A 200 7.29 24.41 14.74
N GLY A 201 8.11 25.41 14.36
CA GLY A 201 9.45 25.57 14.93
C GLY A 201 10.49 24.56 14.43
N THR A 202 10.17 23.76 13.43
CA THR A 202 11.07 22.80 12.77
C THR A 202 11.26 23.13 11.30
N GLU A 203 12.19 22.44 10.63
CA GLU A 203 12.34 22.55 9.17
C GLU A 203 11.22 21.84 8.40
N LEU A 204 10.37 21.02 9.07
CA LEU A 204 9.18 20.42 8.47
C LEU A 204 8.12 21.50 8.33
N THR A 205 8.00 22.07 7.14
CA THR A 205 7.10 23.18 6.83
C THR A 205 6.00 22.79 5.85
N GLY A 206 6.06 21.59 5.28
CA GLY A 206 5.06 21.04 4.39
C GLY A 206 4.68 19.61 4.76
N HIS A 207 3.43 19.25 4.51
CA HIS A 207 2.95 17.87 4.65
C HIS A 207 2.00 17.54 3.51
N PHE A 208 2.38 16.62 2.65
CA PHE A 208 1.44 16.09 1.67
C PHE A 208 0.64 14.98 2.34
N SER A 209 -0.56 15.32 2.75
CA SER A 209 -1.37 14.59 3.70
C SER A 209 -2.54 13.84 3.05
N ASN A 210 -3.35 13.22 3.87
CA ASN A 210 -4.65 12.63 3.55
C ASN A 210 -5.65 12.91 4.69
N PRO A 211 -6.97 12.73 4.47
CA PRO A 211 -7.94 12.83 5.56
C PRO A 211 -7.75 11.72 6.63
N PRO A 212 -7.95 12.01 7.92
CA PRO A 212 -8.36 13.28 8.51
C PRO A 212 -7.17 14.20 8.86
N PHE A 213 -5.93 13.80 8.59
CA PHE A 213 -4.72 14.51 9.03
C PHE A 213 -4.55 15.87 8.37
N GLN A 214 -4.91 16.01 7.09
CA GLN A 214 -4.94 17.33 6.44
C GLN A 214 -5.96 18.26 7.06
N ASP A 215 -7.12 17.73 7.45
CA ASP A 215 -8.22 18.50 8.05
C ASP A 215 -7.82 18.95 9.46
N GLN A 216 -7.22 18.05 10.27
CA GLN A 216 -6.69 18.39 11.58
C GLN A 216 -5.57 19.45 11.50
N ALA A 217 -4.69 19.36 10.50
CA ALA A 217 -3.66 20.36 10.29
C ALA A 217 -4.26 21.74 9.99
N LEU A 218 -5.34 21.79 9.20
CA LEU A 218 -6.03 23.03 8.79
C LEU A 218 -6.88 23.66 9.90
N GLU A 219 -7.10 22.99 11.03
CA GLU A 219 -7.65 23.62 12.24
C GLU A 219 -6.69 24.66 12.84
N ASN A 220 -5.37 24.54 12.57
CA ASN A 220 -4.40 25.54 12.95
C ASN A 220 -4.42 26.71 11.94
N PRO A 221 -4.72 27.96 12.38
CA PRO A 221 -4.85 29.10 11.48
C PRO A 221 -3.56 29.48 10.73
N ASN A 222 -2.40 28.96 11.16
CA ASN A 222 -1.13 29.18 10.48
C ASN A 222 -0.89 28.14 9.36
N VAL A 223 -1.74 27.11 9.23
CA VAL A 223 -1.62 26.08 8.19
C VAL A 223 -2.61 26.40 7.06
N HIS A 224 -2.14 26.26 5.84
CA HIS A 224 -2.94 26.51 4.64
C HIS A 224 -2.68 25.47 3.56
N VAL A 225 -3.60 25.35 2.61
CA VAL A 225 -3.49 24.47 1.45
C VAL A 225 -2.56 25.11 0.42
N VAL A 226 -1.59 24.35 -0.06
CA VAL A 226 -0.66 24.72 -1.15
C VAL A 226 -1.08 24.05 -2.46
N LEU A 227 -1.57 22.78 -2.36
CA LEU A 227 -2.01 22.00 -3.52
C LEU A 227 -3.17 21.09 -3.09
N ASN A 228 -4.21 21.03 -3.94
CA ASN A 228 -5.29 20.06 -3.85
C ASN A 228 -5.19 19.12 -5.06
N THR A 229 -5.19 17.80 -4.82
CA THR A 229 -5.08 16.81 -5.91
C THR A 229 -6.28 16.82 -6.86
N TYR A 230 -7.46 17.26 -6.40
CA TYR A 230 -8.63 17.40 -7.27
C TYR A 230 -8.50 18.55 -8.27
N ASP A 231 -7.80 19.63 -7.91
CA ASP A 231 -7.47 20.71 -8.85
C ASP A 231 -6.44 20.24 -9.89
N LEU A 232 -5.64 19.24 -9.53
CA LEU A 232 -4.58 18.70 -10.38
C LEU A 232 -5.08 17.64 -11.37
N LEU A 233 -5.96 16.74 -10.92
CA LEU A 233 -6.40 15.54 -11.64
C LEU A 233 -7.94 15.39 -11.72
N GLY A 234 -8.71 16.21 -11.00
CA GLY A 234 -10.13 15.96 -10.74
C GLY A 234 -10.33 14.82 -9.72
N PRO A 235 -11.58 14.45 -9.45
CA PRO A 235 -11.91 13.35 -8.56
C PRO A 235 -11.22 12.06 -8.99
N ASN A 236 -10.48 11.44 -8.07
CA ASN A 236 -9.68 10.24 -8.34
C ASN A 236 -9.59 9.35 -7.10
N SER A 237 -9.22 8.08 -7.34
CA SER A 237 -8.97 7.09 -6.29
C SER A 237 -7.48 7.05 -5.93
N PRO A 238 -7.04 7.72 -4.87
CA PRO A 238 -5.63 7.77 -4.48
C PRO A 238 -5.17 6.49 -3.77
N THR A 239 -6.09 5.74 -3.15
CA THR A 239 -5.81 4.57 -2.30
C THR A 239 -6.52 3.34 -2.82
N VAL A 240 -5.79 2.23 -2.86
CA VAL A 240 -6.23 0.96 -3.44
C VAL A 240 -5.76 -0.22 -2.58
N LEU A 241 -6.39 -1.37 -2.79
CA LEU A 241 -5.97 -2.66 -2.27
C LEU A 241 -5.40 -3.49 -3.41
N PHE A 242 -4.30 -4.19 -3.16
CA PHE A 242 -3.67 -5.02 -4.18
C PHE A 242 -3.08 -6.30 -3.59
N ALA A 243 -2.94 -7.33 -4.44
CA ALA A 243 -2.49 -8.66 -4.08
C ALA A 243 -1.63 -9.26 -5.19
N THR A 244 -0.96 -10.37 -4.89
CA THR A 244 -0.32 -11.20 -5.90
C THR A 244 -1.37 -12.04 -6.64
N GLU A 245 -1.12 -12.34 -7.92
CA GLU A 245 -1.95 -13.27 -8.69
C GLU A 245 -1.98 -14.67 -8.04
N LYS A 246 -0.87 -15.07 -7.43
CA LYS A 246 -0.76 -16.34 -6.70
C LYS A 246 -1.76 -16.41 -5.55
N PHE A 247 -1.80 -15.39 -4.66
CA PHE A 247 -2.73 -15.39 -3.55
C PHE A 247 -4.18 -15.52 -4.03
N ARG A 248 -4.56 -14.70 -5.03
CA ARG A 248 -5.90 -14.71 -5.61
C ARG A 248 -6.29 -16.08 -6.16
N ASN A 249 -5.38 -16.76 -6.88
CA ASN A 249 -5.66 -18.02 -7.55
C ASN A 249 -5.63 -19.22 -6.61
N ASP A 250 -4.74 -19.21 -5.61
CA ASP A 250 -4.59 -20.31 -4.65
C ASP A 250 -5.65 -20.25 -3.52
N ASN A 251 -6.29 -19.09 -3.32
CA ASN A 251 -7.26 -18.88 -2.22
C ASN A 251 -8.59 -18.29 -2.75
N PRO A 252 -9.28 -18.95 -3.71
CA PRO A 252 -10.42 -18.36 -4.39
C PRO A 252 -11.59 -18.04 -3.48
N LYS A 253 -11.87 -18.86 -2.45
CA LYS A 253 -12.96 -18.62 -1.49
C LYS A 253 -12.61 -17.49 -0.53
N THR A 254 -11.38 -17.48 -0.01
CA THR A 254 -10.88 -16.40 0.86
C THR A 254 -10.87 -15.06 0.11
N TYR A 255 -10.42 -15.04 -1.14
CA TYR A 255 -10.43 -13.86 -1.99
C TYR A 255 -11.84 -13.36 -2.27
N LYS A 256 -12.79 -14.28 -2.57
CA LYS A 256 -14.19 -13.95 -2.77
C LYS A 256 -14.82 -13.37 -1.50
N ALA A 257 -14.62 -14.02 -0.34
CA ALA A 257 -15.11 -13.52 0.95
C ALA A 257 -14.57 -12.09 1.23
N PHE A 258 -13.31 -11.83 0.93
CA PHE A 258 -12.71 -10.51 1.08
C PHE A 258 -13.37 -9.46 0.16
N THR A 259 -13.60 -9.78 -1.11
CA THR A 259 -14.20 -8.83 -2.06
C THR A 259 -15.67 -8.53 -1.75
N GLU A 260 -16.44 -9.53 -1.32
CA GLU A 260 -17.83 -9.33 -0.85
C GLU A 260 -17.88 -8.51 0.44
N ALA A 261 -16.95 -8.74 1.36
CA ALA A 261 -16.81 -7.95 2.60
C ALA A 261 -16.53 -6.46 2.29
N LEU A 262 -15.67 -6.19 1.31
CA LEU A 262 -15.38 -4.81 0.88
C LEU A 262 -16.60 -4.13 0.25
N ALA A 263 -17.37 -4.86 -0.56
CA ALA A 263 -18.58 -4.32 -1.18
C ALA A 263 -19.62 -3.93 -0.12
N GLU A 264 -19.89 -4.80 0.86
CA GLU A 264 -20.80 -4.50 1.98
C GLU A 264 -20.28 -3.32 2.82
N ALA A 265 -18.98 -3.27 3.09
CA ALA A 265 -18.38 -2.15 3.83
C ALA A 265 -18.53 -0.81 3.09
N ALA A 266 -18.43 -0.80 1.76
CA ALA A 266 -18.63 0.41 0.96
C ALA A 266 -20.09 0.88 1.03
N GLU A 267 -21.05 -0.02 0.92
CA GLU A 267 -22.47 0.29 1.07
C GLU A 267 -22.78 0.83 2.47
N PHE A 268 -22.23 0.20 3.52
CA PHE A 268 -22.38 0.65 4.89
C PHE A 268 -21.83 2.07 5.09
N ALA A 269 -20.60 2.33 4.64
CA ALA A 269 -19.95 3.63 4.80
C ALA A 269 -20.67 4.77 4.04
N GLN A 270 -21.30 4.46 2.89
CA GLN A 270 -22.08 5.42 2.12
C GLN A 270 -23.43 5.72 2.76
N ASN A 271 -24.11 4.68 3.29
CA ASN A 271 -25.49 4.78 3.77
C ASN A 271 -25.60 5.27 5.21
N ASP A 272 -24.59 4.99 6.06
CA ASP A 272 -24.57 5.40 7.48
C ASP A 272 -23.20 5.98 7.86
N LYS A 273 -23.00 7.22 7.48
CA LYS A 273 -21.77 7.96 7.77
C LYS A 273 -21.54 8.16 9.28
N GLY A 274 -22.61 8.22 10.07
CA GLY A 274 -22.53 8.33 11.53
C GLY A 274 -21.93 7.07 12.14
N ALA A 275 -22.49 5.89 11.81
CA ALA A 275 -21.97 4.61 12.26
C ALA A 275 -20.56 4.34 11.70
N ALA A 276 -20.27 4.76 10.46
CA ALA A 276 -18.94 4.69 9.87
C ALA A 276 -17.90 5.52 10.65
N ALA A 277 -18.25 6.74 11.07
CA ALA A 277 -17.40 7.57 11.94
C ALA A 277 -17.12 6.89 13.28
N ASP A 278 -18.16 6.34 13.91
CA ASP A 278 -18.04 5.61 15.18
C ASP A 278 -17.13 4.38 15.03
N THR A 279 -17.26 3.64 13.93
CA THR A 279 -16.40 2.50 13.60
C THR A 279 -14.93 2.93 13.46
N TYR A 280 -14.65 4.00 12.72
CA TYR A 280 -13.30 4.52 12.57
C TYR A 280 -12.66 4.85 13.92
N ILE A 281 -13.35 5.60 14.78
CA ILE A 281 -12.85 5.96 16.12
C ILE A 281 -12.61 4.72 16.97
N ARG A 282 -13.53 3.76 16.98
CA ARG A 282 -13.45 2.53 17.76
C ARG A 282 -12.27 1.64 17.34
N VAL A 283 -12.11 1.42 16.05
CA VAL A 283 -11.09 0.52 15.50
C VAL A 283 -9.70 1.12 15.59
N THR A 284 -9.56 2.40 15.18
CA THR A 284 -8.23 3.04 15.09
C THR A 284 -7.78 3.67 16.39
N LYS A 285 -8.67 3.83 17.37
CA LYS A 285 -8.42 4.60 18.62
C LYS A 285 -8.03 6.06 18.34
N ALA A 286 -8.51 6.60 17.23
CA ALA A 286 -8.20 7.96 16.80
C ALA A 286 -8.63 8.99 17.84
N LYS A 287 -7.74 9.92 18.16
CA LYS A 287 -8.02 11.07 19.03
C LYS A 287 -8.57 12.22 18.19
N ILE A 288 -9.78 12.06 17.70
CA ILE A 288 -10.49 13.06 16.92
C ILE A 288 -11.90 13.20 17.50
N ASP A 289 -12.39 14.43 17.57
CA ASP A 289 -13.79 14.67 17.95
C ASP A 289 -14.74 14.06 16.92
N ARG A 290 -15.81 13.41 17.40
CA ARG A 290 -16.77 12.72 16.53
C ARG A 290 -17.45 13.66 15.54
N ALA A 291 -17.83 14.88 15.98
CA ALA A 291 -18.51 15.83 15.11
C ALA A 291 -17.54 16.38 14.06
N ALA A 292 -16.27 16.62 14.42
CA ALA A 292 -15.22 16.99 13.48
C ALA A 292 -15.00 15.89 12.43
N LEU A 293 -14.91 14.63 12.84
CA LEU A 293 -14.75 13.50 11.92
C LEU A 293 -15.94 13.35 10.99
N LEU A 294 -17.16 13.47 11.52
CA LEU A 294 -18.38 13.38 10.72
C LEU A 294 -18.44 14.50 9.65
N LYS A 295 -18.02 15.72 10.01
CA LYS A 295 -17.90 16.82 9.04
C LYS A 295 -16.92 16.50 7.91
N ILE A 296 -15.82 15.78 8.20
CA ILE A 296 -14.85 15.34 7.19
C ILE A 296 -15.49 14.28 6.29
N ILE A 297 -16.15 13.27 6.85
CA ILE A 297 -16.82 12.20 6.10
C ILE A 297 -17.98 12.73 5.24
N ASP A 298 -18.67 13.77 5.70
CA ASP A 298 -19.77 14.41 4.98
C ASP A 298 -19.31 15.34 3.85
N ASN A 299 -18.00 15.52 3.67
CA ASN A 299 -17.48 16.29 2.55
C ASN A 299 -18.03 15.72 1.21
N PRO A 300 -18.72 16.52 0.39
CA PRO A 300 -19.31 16.04 -0.87
C PRO A 300 -18.28 15.57 -1.91
N GLN A 301 -17.00 15.85 -1.69
CA GLN A 301 -15.91 15.35 -2.52
C GLN A 301 -15.45 13.94 -2.09
N PHE A 302 -15.94 13.41 -0.96
CA PHE A 302 -15.62 12.08 -0.48
C PHE A 302 -16.62 11.05 -1.02
N GLU A 303 -16.09 9.96 -1.53
CA GLU A 303 -16.87 8.82 -2.00
C GLU A 303 -16.18 7.54 -1.53
N PHE A 304 -16.83 6.76 -0.70
CA PHE A 304 -16.37 5.42 -0.32
C PHE A 304 -16.83 4.42 -1.38
N SER A 305 -15.91 3.87 -2.14
CA SER A 305 -16.24 3.03 -3.29
C SER A 305 -15.12 2.03 -3.60
N VAL A 306 -15.50 0.82 -3.93
CA VAL A 306 -14.57 -0.21 -4.41
C VAL A 306 -14.17 -0.01 -5.88
N THR A 307 -14.89 0.84 -6.61
CA THR A 307 -14.67 1.11 -8.03
C THR A 307 -13.58 2.17 -8.20
N PRO A 308 -12.49 1.88 -8.94
CA PRO A 308 -11.43 2.87 -9.18
C PRO A 308 -11.91 3.98 -10.12
N LYS A 309 -11.49 5.20 -9.84
CA LYS A 309 -11.81 6.36 -10.64
C LYS A 309 -10.54 7.15 -10.97
N ASN A 310 -10.38 7.44 -12.26
CA ASN A 310 -9.35 8.36 -12.77
C ASN A 310 -7.92 8.04 -12.28
N THR A 311 -7.55 6.75 -12.25
CA THR A 311 -6.21 6.29 -11.84
C THR A 311 -5.21 6.32 -13.00
N TYR A 312 -5.68 6.24 -14.23
CA TYR A 312 -4.86 6.09 -15.43
C TYR A 312 -3.94 7.29 -15.72
N PRO A 313 -4.34 8.57 -15.53
CA PRO A 313 -3.46 9.71 -15.79
C PRO A 313 -2.15 9.67 -14.98
N LEU A 314 -2.19 9.16 -13.75
CA LEU A 314 -0.98 8.98 -12.94
C LEU A 314 -0.11 7.86 -13.50
N ALA A 315 -0.71 6.75 -13.96
CA ALA A 315 0.01 5.62 -14.55
C ALA A 315 0.72 6.01 -15.86
N GLU A 316 0.02 6.73 -16.73
CA GLU A 316 0.58 7.27 -17.97
C GLU A 316 1.74 8.24 -17.69
N PHE A 317 1.57 9.14 -16.72
CA PHE A 317 2.62 10.04 -16.29
C PHE A 317 3.87 9.30 -15.81
N LEU A 318 3.72 8.31 -14.93
CA LEU A 318 4.86 7.55 -14.41
C LEU A 318 5.62 6.80 -15.51
N TYR A 319 4.94 6.30 -16.52
CA TYR A 319 5.58 5.73 -17.70
C TYR A 319 6.32 6.80 -18.50
N ARG A 320 5.69 7.94 -18.77
CA ARG A 320 6.25 9.03 -19.58
C ARG A 320 7.53 9.61 -18.99
N VAL A 321 7.63 9.68 -17.66
CA VAL A 321 8.86 10.15 -16.98
C VAL A 321 9.84 9.02 -16.65
N GLY A 322 9.58 7.78 -17.08
CA GLY A 322 10.46 6.63 -16.86
C GLY A 322 10.47 6.08 -15.43
N ALA A 323 9.51 6.46 -14.61
CA ALA A 323 9.37 5.94 -13.23
C ALA A 323 8.84 4.50 -13.18
N ILE A 324 8.13 4.07 -14.22
CA ILE A 324 7.80 2.69 -14.54
C ILE A 324 8.24 2.38 -15.98
N LYS A 325 8.56 1.12 -16.27
CA LYS A 325 9.12 0.67 -17.56
C LYS A 325 8.05 0.14 -18.52
N ASN A 326 7.01 -0.46 -17.98
CA ASN A 326 5.93 -1.05 -18.76
C ASN A 326 4.81 -0.02 -18.92
N LYS A 327 4.45 0.29 -20.18
CA LYS A 327 3.34 1.18 -20.47
C LYS A 327 2.02 0.47 -20.18
N PRO A 328 1.15 1.00 -19.30
CA PRO A 328 -0.22 0.53 -19.22
C PRO A 328 -1.04 1.10 -20.38
N GLU A 329 -1.91 0.30 -20.97
CA GLU A 329 -2.84 0.76 -22.00
C GLU A 329 -4.13 1.33 -21.39
N SER A 330 -4.48 0.83 -20.20
CA SER A 330 -5.61 1.31 -19.41
C SER A 330 -5.46 0.95 -17.94
N TRP A 331 -6.36 1.45 -17.08
CA TRP A 331 -6.43 1.05 -15.67
C TRP A 331 -6.63 -0.47 -15.48
N LYS A 332 -7.23 -1.18 -16.44
CA LYS A 332 -7.48 -2.62 -16.40
C LYS A 332 -6.21 -3.47 -16.39
N ASP A 333 -5.08 -2.92 -16.83
CA ASP A 333 -3.82 -3.66 -16.85
C ASP A 333 -3.25 -3.92 -15.46
N TYR A 334 -3.52 -2.99 -14.52
CA TYR A 334 -3.05 -3.07 -13.14
C TYR A 334 -4.16 -3.29 -12.11
N PHE A 335 -5.39 -3.64 -12.56
CA PHE A 335 -6.47 -4.19 -11.73
C PHE A 335 -6.81 -5.60 -12.17
N PHE A 336 -7.17 -6.48 -11.24
CA PHE A 336 -7.75 -7.77 -11.57
C PHE A 336 -9.10 -7.58 -12.25
N GLN A 337 -9.35 -8.38 -13.26
CA GLN A 337 -10.65 -8.42 -13.97
C GLN A 337 -11.36 -9.68 -13.50
N ASP A 338 -12.24 -9.54 -12.53
CA ASP A 338 -13.00 -10.63 -11.94
C ASP A 338 -14.35 -10.83 -12.66
N ALA A 339 -15.10 -11.85 -12.23
CA ALA A 339 -16.41 -12.18 -12.81
C ALA A 339 -17.43 -11.03 -12.73
N LYS A 340 -17.26 -10.12 -11.74
CA LYS A 340 -17.98 -8.85 -11.62
C LYS A 340 -16.99 -7.71 -11.83
N PRO A 341 -16.65 -7.37 -13.08
CA PRO A 341 -15.63 -6.36 -13.35
C PRO A 341 -16.09 -4.99 -12.84
N LEU A 342 -15.14 -4.27 -12.25
CA LEU A 342 -15.35 -2.90 -11.81
C LEU A 342 -15.62 -1.99 -13.02
N GLN A 343 -16.54 -1.03 -12.86
CA GLN A 343 -16.86 -0.02 -13.87
C GLN A 343 -15.96 1.23 -13.68
N GLY A 344 -14.66 1.01 -13.61
CA GLY A 344 -13.68 2.02 -13.26
C GLY A 344 -13.08 2.81 -14.42
N SER A 345 -12.14 3.72 -14.09
CA SER A 345 -11.38 4.55 -15.04
C SER A 345 -9.96 4.92 -14.55
#